data_396b6ecad4d402af8473fa94563123d9
#
_entry.id   396b6ecad4d402af8473fa94563123d9
#
_cell.length_a   1.000
_cell.length_b   1.000
_cell.length_c   1.000
_cell.angle_alpha   90.00
_cell.angle_beta   90.00
_cell.angle_gamma   90.00
#
_symmetry.space_group_name_H-M   'P 1'
#
loop_
_entity.id
_entity.type
_entity.pdbx_description
1 polymer ?
#
loop_
_entity_poly.entity_id
_entity_poly.type
_entity_poly.pdbx_seq_one_letter_code
_entity_poly.pdbx_strand_id
1 'polypeptide(L)' 'GLRPVVDLMFGTFLYLAFDQIANQAAAMRYMFGGQTKVPVTFMVQNGGGIGAGPHHSQAVHPFFMHLPLIKVVMPSTP' A
#
# COMPACT_ATOMS: atom_id res chain seq x y z
N GLY A 1 -5.81 -11.85 -16.55
CA GLY A 1 -6.56 -11.14 -15.51
C GLY A 1 -6.18 -9.68 -15.40
N LEU A 2 -6.96 -8.90 -14.66
CA LEU A 2 -6.71 -7.48 -14.45
C LEU A 2 -5.54 -7.24 -13.50
N ARG A 3 -4.88 -6.10 -13.65
CA ARG A 3 -3.85 -5.58 -12.73
C ARG A 3 -4.30 -4.21 -12.24
N PRO A 4 -5.19 -4.16 -11.24
CA PRO A 4 -5.78 -2.91 -10.81
C PRO A 4 -4.74 -2.01 -10.11
N VAL A 5 -4.91 -0.71 -10.31
CA VAL A 5 -4.27 0.33 -9.50
C VAL A 5 -5.36 0.96 -8.65
N VAL A 6 -5.17 0.91 -7.34
CA VAL A 6 -6.12 1.47 -6.36
C VAL A 6 -5.52 2.75 -5.82
N ASP A 7 -6.11 3.86 -6.15
CA ASP A 7 -5.72 5.17 -5.60
C ASP A 7 -6.46 5.39 -4.28
N LEU A 8 -5.69 5.44 -3.18
CA LEU A 8 -6.21 5.71 -1.84
C LEU A 8 -6.00 7.18 -1.43
N MET A 9 -5.56 8.00 -2.36
CA MET A 9 -5.35 9.44 -2.20
C MET A 9 -4.25 9.76 -1.18
N PHE A 10 -4.60 10.02 0.08
CA PHE A 10 -3.63 10.38 1.12
C PHE A 10 -3.15 9.16 1.89
N GLY A 11 -1.85 9.17 2.25
CA GLY A 11 -1.20 8.04 2.90
C GLY A 11 -1.92 7.53 4.14
N THR A 12 -2.45 8.44 4.97
CA THR A 12 -3.17 8.07 6.19
C THR A 12 -4.46 7.28 5.95
N PHE A 13 -5.03 7.34 4.76
CA PHE A 13 -6.18 6.49 4.41
C PHE A 13 -5.82 5.01 4.30
N LEU A 14 -4.54 4.71 4.15
CA LEU A 14 -4.05 3.33 4.25
C LEU A 14 -4.35 2.68 5.60
N TYR A 15 -4.49 3.46 6.67
CA TYR A 15 -4.85 2.91 7.98
C TYR A 15 -6.22 2.23 7.98
N LEU A 16 -7.18 2.78 7.23
CA LEU A 16 -8.50 2.16 7.06
C LEU A 16 -8.45 0.88 6.22
N ALA A 17 -7.54 0.81 5.26
CA ALA A 17 -7.36 -0.33 4.37
C ALA A 17 -6.30 -1.32 4.88
N PHE A 18 -5.73 -1.09 6.07
CA PHE A 18 -4.56 -1.83 6.53
C PHE A 18 -4.78 -3.33 6.56
N ASP A 19 -5.91 -3.78 7.11
CA ASP A 19 -6.26 -5.19 7.16
C ASP A 19 -6.35 -5.81 5.76
N GLN A 20 -7.00 -5.12 4.84
CA GLN A 20 -7.19 -5.61 3.46
C GLN A 20 -5.85 -5.73 2.73
N ILE A 21 -4.90 -4.86 3.02
CA ILE A 21 -3.56 -4.92 2.42
C ILE A 21 -2.70 -5.97 3.13
N ALA A 22 -2.61 -5.90 4.45
CA ALA A 22 -1.70 -6.72 5.24
C ALA A 22 -2.16 -8.18 5.36
N ASN A 23 -3.40 -8.40 5.75
CA ASN A 23 -3.91 -9.74 6.03
C ASN A 23 -4.54 -10.40 4.80
N GLN A 24 -5.08 -9.63 3.87
CA GLN A 24 -5.71 -10.18 2.68
C GLN A 24 -4.73 -10.18 1.48
N ALA A 25 -4.45 -9.01 0.92
CA ALA A 25 -3.67 -8.94 -0.32
C ALA A 25 -2.25 -9.51 -0.18
N ALA A 26 -1.53 -9.16 0.90
CA ALA A 26 -0.17 -9.62 1.11
C ALA A 26 -0.08 -11.11 1.40
N ALA A 27 -0.96 -11.63 2.26
CA ALA A 27 -0.87 -12.99 2.75
C ALA A 27 -1.49 -14.04 1.81
N MET A 28 -2.41 -13.62 0.95
CA MET A 28 -3.25 -14.53 0.16
C MET A 28 -2.45 -15.52 -0.68
N ARG A 29 -1.39 -15.06 -1.33
CA ARG A 29 -0.56 -15.95 -2.15
C ARG A 29 0.08 -17.07 -1.32
N TYR A 30 0.56 -16.74 -0.14
CA TYR A 30 1.17 -17.72 0.76
C TYR A 30 0.12 -18.68 1.33
N MET A 31 -1.00 -18.15 1.77
CA MET A 31 -2.08 -18.94 2.36
C MET A 31 -2.68 -19.96 1.38
N PHE A 32 -2.70 -19.63 0.08
CA PHE A 32 -3.19 -20.52 -0.97
C PHE A 32 -2.07 -21.30 -1.68
N GLY A 33 -0.92 -21.47 -1.03
CA GLY A 33 0.17 -22.29 -1.56
C GLY A 33 0.71 -21.83 -2.91
N GLY A 34 0.65 -20.54 -3.20
CA GLY A 34 1.13 -19.94 -4.46
C GLY A 34 0.16 -20.04 -5.64
N GLN A 35 -1.00 -20.66 -5.48
CA GLN A 35 -1.98 -20.83 -6.56
C GLN A 35 -2.69 -19.52 -6.91
N THR A 36 -2.82 -18.62 -5.95
CA THR A 36 -3.47 -17.33 -6.12
C THR A 36 -2.44 -16.23 -6.35
N LYS A 37 -2.77 -15.30 -7.25
CA LYS A 37 -2.00 -14.08 -7.49
C LYS A 37 -2.87 -12.87 -7.18
N VAL A 38 -2.28 -11.86 -6.54
CA VAL A 38 -2.95 -10.60 -6.22
C VAL A 38 -2.14 -9.45 -6.84
N PRO A 39 -2.25 -9.24 -8.16
CA PRO A 39 -1.43 -8.27 -8.88
C PRO A 39 -2.04 -6.86 -8.77
N VAL A 40 -2.23 -6.37 -7.56
CA VAL A 40 -2.76 -5.05 -7.25
C VAL A 40 -1.64 -4.10 -6.89
N THR A 41 -1.77 -2.85 -7.32
CA THR A 41 -0.92 -1.74 -6.89
C THR A 41 -1.75 -0.76 -6.09
N PHE A 42 -1.32 -0.45 -4.88
CA PHE A 42 -1.91 0.62 -4.07
C PHE A 42 -1.06 1.87 -4.24
N MET A 43 -1.69 2.97 -4.56
CA MET A 43 -1.05 4.25 -4.77
C MET A 43 -1.57 5.28 -3.76
N VAL A 44 -0.65 5.99 -3.12
CA VAL A 44 -0.97 7.04 -2.15
C VAL A 44 0.02 8.19 -2.23
N GLN A 45 -0.43 9.37 -1.88
CA GLN A 45 0.45 10.48 -1.57
C GLN A 45 1.03 10.28 -0.17
N ASN A 46 2.34 10.44 -0.04
CA ASN A 46 3.05 10.13 1.20
C ASN A 46 3.97 11.29 1.61
N GLY A 47 3.91 11.65 2.89
CA GLY A 47 4.77 12.68 3.46
C GLY A 47 4.23 14.11 3.40
N GLY A 48 5.06 15.05 3.84
CA GLY A 48 4.67 16.43 4.10
C GLY A 48 4.74 17.40 2.93
N GLY A 49 5.12 16.95 1.73
CA GLY A 49 5.48 17.84 0.62
C GLY A 49 4.38 18.79 0.14
N ILE A 50 3.12 18.42 0.29
CA ILE A 50 1.99 19.25 -0.10
C ILE A 50 1.43 20.12 1.03
N GLY A 51 1.91 19.95 2.26
CA GLY A 51 1.46 20.74 3.41
C GLY A 51 -0.02 20.62 3.74
N ALA A 52 -0.60 19.42 3.58
CA ALA A 52 -2.04 19.19 3.74
C ALA A 52 -2.48 18.95 5.18
N GLY A 53 -1.73 19.44 6.16
CA GLY A 53 -2.01 19.27 7.59
C GLY A 53 -1.59 17.89 8.12
N PRO A 54 -1.67 17.68 9.43
CA PRO A 54 -1.13 16.45 10.06
C PRO A 54 -1.85 15.17 9.63
N HIS A 55 -3.12 15.24 9.28
CA HIS A 55 -3.89 14.09 8.83
C HIS A 55 -3.52 13.59 7.43
N HIS A 56 -2.91 14.44 6.59
CA HIS A 56 -2.60 14.10 5.20
C HIS A 56 -1.12 14.19 4.87
N SER A 57 -0.26 14.40 5.86
CA SER A 57 1.17 14.64 5.66
C SER A 57 2.06 13.63 6.36
N GLN A 58 1.49 12.50 6.80
CA GLN A 58 2.25 11.45 7.45
C GLN A 58 2.96 10.56 6.44
N ALA A 59 4.12 10.05 6.84
CA ALA A 59 4.88 9.06 6.08
C ALA A 59 4.48 7.67 6.56
N VAL A 60 3.68 6.96 5.78
CA VAL A 60 3.08 5.67 6.17
C VAL A 60 3.82 4.45 5.64
N HIS A 61 4.79 4.65 4.74
CA HIS A 61 5.52 3.56 4.10
C HIS A 61 6.22 2.59 5.09
N PRO A 62 6.72 3.02 6.28
CA PRO A 62 7.39 2.09 7.19
C PRO A 62 6.48 0.96 7.67
N PHE A 63 5.19 1.20 7.82
CA PHE A 63 4.24 0.17 8.23
C PHE A 63 4.14 -0.97 7.21
N PHE A 64 4.26 -0.63 5.94
CA PHE A 64 4.16 -1.60 4.85
C PHE A 64 5.50 -2.25 4.53
N MET A 65 6.61 -1.57 4.81
CA MET A 65 7.95 -2.15 4.68
C MET A 65 8.18 -3.31 5.63
N HIS A 66 7.47 -3.35 6.75
CA HIS A 66 7.52 -4.45 7.71
C HIS A 66 6.82 -5.72 7.20
N LEU A 67 5.87 -5.58 6.28
CA LEU A 67 5.06 -6.71 5.81
C LEU A 67 5.82 -7.53 4.77
N PRO A 68 5.94 -8.86 4.96
CA PRO A 68 6.48 -9.72 3.92
C PRO A 68 5.51 -9.76 2.72
N LEU A 69 6.06 -10.10 1.54
CA LEU A 69 5.30 -10.31 0.31
C LEU A 69 4.71 -9.04 -0.33
N ILE A 70 4.97 -7.88 0.24
CA ILE A 70 4.65 -6.56 -0.35
C ILE A 70 5.94 -5.88 -0.79
N LYS A 71 5.88 -5.23 -1.94
CA LYS A 71 6.93 -4.31 -2.41
C LYS A 71 6.49 -2.89 -2.11
N VAL A 72 7.35 -2.13 -1.46
CA VAL A 72 7.12 -0.70 -1.20
C VAL A 72 8.08 0.10 -2.05
N VAL A 73 7.55 1.02 -2.83
CA VAL A 73 8.32 1.86 -3.74
C VAL A 73 7.95 3.32 -3.48
N MET A 74 8.96 4.17 -3.39
CA MET A 74 8.81 5.62 -3.26
C MET A 74 9.56 6.30 -4.41
N PRO A 75 8.97 6.39 -5.60
CA PRO A 75 9.63 7.01 -6.74
C PRO A 75 9.77 8.52 -6.52
N SER A 76 10.93 9.07 -6.86
CA SER A 76 11.22 10.51 -6.82
C SER A 76 11.39 11.11 -8.22
N THR A 77 11.49 10.26 -9.22
CA THR A 77 11.59 10.62 -10.64
C THR A 77 10.75 9.65 -11.48
N PRO A 78 10.36 10.03 -12.71
CA PRO A 78 9.69 9.14 -13.64
C PRO A 78 10.50 7.90 -14.01
#